data_63ca03c71c74cd606615e4c26bacae41
#
_entry.id   63ca03c71c74cd606615e4c26bacae41
#
_cell.length_a   1.000
_cell.length_b   1.000
_cell.length_c   1.000
_cell.angle_alpha   90.00
_cell.angle_beta   90.00
_cell.angle_gamma   90.00
#
_symmetry.space_group_name_H-M   'P 1'
#
loop_
_entity.id
_entity.type
_entity.pdbx_description
1 polymer ?
#
loop_
_entity_poly.entity_id
_entity_poly.type
_entity_poly.pdbx_seq_one_letter_code
_entity_poly.pdbx_strand_id
1 'polypeptide(L)'
;IRFSTNIAEDELLIYGSLGTGTWLTQETKTRASSSYMLNLTVLPNTDGVSRTAYIYFVKVTDMESIVVEIVTIIQRGEVAKESTDYLSDKKVRVLQTAKLGKGLPIVLMGDGFIDTEINDGTYDAVMDKAFENLFTEEPIKSLRDYFNVYAVTAVSKHNIFGTGYETALGCELAGGNSTGISGEDNAVQRYVQCVDNIDMSETLAVVILNSPAYAGTTYFGYTNQTKVVEFAIAYCPVIYDLQSESFRQVLVHEAVGHGFAKLEDEYAYQENGTISSKEIKNVQYLQTLGWAQNVDFTSDPSQVLWSAFLNDNRYVSEKLGVFEGACTYIKGAYRPSEESMMNSNTEGFNAPSRKAIYDKIMERSLGKQMSYEEFAVFDLQNKSQTRSAKPTVGP
;
A
#
# COMPACT_ATOMS: atom_id res chain seq x y z
N ILE A 1 1.46 -12.56 -12.44
CA ILE A 1 0.84 -12.22 -13.74
C ILE A 1 -0.63 -12.57 -13.67
N ARG A 2 -1.51 -11.60 -13.89
CA ARG A 2 -2.96 -11.81 -14.03
C ARG A 2 -3.33 -11.82 -15.50
N PHE A 3 -4.21 -12.76 -15.91
CA PHE A 3 -4.69 -12.84 -17.27
C PHE A 3 -6.10 -13.46 -17.32
N SER A 4 -6.82 -13.24 -18.41
CA SER A 4 -8.09 -13.89 -18.73
C SER A 4 -7.97 -14.61 -20.06
N THR A 5 -8.68 -15.72 -20.22
CA THR A 5 -8.68 -16.50 -21.47
C THR A 5 -10.03 -17.17 -21.69
N ASN A 6 -10.37 -17.40 -22.94
CA ASN A 6 -11.52 -18.22 -23.37
C ASN A 6 -11.13 -19.68 -23.65
N ILE A 7 -9.86 -20.06 -23.44
CA ILE A 7 -9.39 -21.44 -23.55
C ILE A 7 -9.85 -22.22 -22.32
N ALA A 8 -10.37 -23.43 -22.52
CA ALA A 8 -10.76 -24.31 -21.42
C ALA A 8 -9.54 -24.67 -20.53
N GLU A 9 -9.78 -24.87 -19.26
CA GLU A 9 -8.68 -25.05 -18.28
C GLU A 9 -7.84 -26.29 -18.54
N ASP A 10 -8.47 -27.37 -18.98
CA ASP A 10 -7.85 -28.64 -19.38
C ASP A 10 -7.08 -28.54 -20.71
N GLU A 11 -7.40 -27.54 -21.56
CA GLU A 11 -6.69 -27.23 -22.79
C GLU A 11 -5.56 -26.19 -22.60
N LEU A 12 -5.44 -25.54 -21.45
CA LEU A 12 -4.47 -24.47 -21.21
C LEU A 12 -3.24 -24.99 -20.47
N LEU A 13 -2.11 -25.09 -21.17
CA LEU A 13 -0.80 -25.35 -20.61
C LEU A 13 0.01 -24.06 -20.52
N ILE A 14 0.62 -23.82 -19.35
CA ILE A 14 1.52 -22.69 -19.13
C ILE A 14 2.87 -23.25 -18.66
N TYR A 15 3.93 -22.91 -19.38
CA TYR A 15 5.29 -23.29 -18.99
C TYR A 15 6.30 -22.17 -19.27
N GLY A 16 7.36 -22.09 -18.46
CA GLY A 16 8.44 -21.16 -18.67
C GLY A 16 9.61 -21.82 -19.38
N SER A 17 10.19 -21.16 -20.39
CA SER A 17 11.57 -21.46 -20.74
C SER A 17 12.44 -20.78 -19.68
N LEU A 18 12.75 -21.54 -18.65
CA LEU A 18 13.70 -21.14 -17.64
C LEU A 18 15.05 -21.13 -18.35
N GLY A 19 15.60 -19.92 -18.59
CA GLY A 19 17.00 -19.81 -19.05
C GLY A 19 17.90 -20.64 -18.15
N THR A 20 19.15 -20.83 -18.51
CA THR A 20 20.15 -21.64 -17.81
C THR A 20 20.39 -21.16 -16.37
N GLY A 21 19.37 -21.26 -15.51
CA GLY A 21 19.44 -20.87 -14.11
C GLY A 21 18.07 -20.82 -13.47
N THR A 22 17.99 -21.20 -12.21
CA THR A 22 16.77 -21.29 -11.39
C THR A 22 16.29 -19.92 -10.84
N TRP A 23 16.56 -18.82 -11.53
CA TRP A 23 16.23 -17.48 -11.02
C TRP A 23 14.75 -17.09 -11.14
N LEU A 24 14.01 -17.79 -11.98
CA LEU A 24 12.57 -17.63 -12.15
C LEU A 24 11.91 -18.99 -11.95
N THR A 25 11.05 -19.11 -10.97
CA THR A 25 10.27 -20.32 -10.70
C THR A 25 8.77 -19.99 -10.76
N GLN A 26 8.00 -20.92 -11.33
CA GLN A 26 6.55 -20.87 -11.30
C GLN A 26 6.07 -21.66 -10.07
N GLU A 27 5.36 -21.02 -9.15
CA GLU A 27 4.91 -21.65 -7.92
C GLU A 27 3.51 -22.24 -8.07
N THR A 28 2.54 -21.47 -8.53
CA THR A 28 1.15 -21.95 -8.67
C THR A 28 0.39 -21.18 -9.73
N LYS A 29 -0.62 -21.85 -10.32
CA LYS A 29 -1.68 -21.22 -11.11
C LYS A 29 -2.95 -21.27 -10.28
N THR A 30 -3.49 -20.10 -9.91
CA THR A 30 -4.78 -19.99 -9.22
C THR A 30 -5.83 -19.38 -10.13
N ARG A 31 -7.09 -19.82 -9.98
CA ARG A 31 -8.24 -19.30 -10.73
C ARG A 31 -9.19 -18.57 -9.80
N ALA A 32 -9.53 -17.34 -10.14
CA ALA A 32 -10.59 -16.57 -9.49
C ALA A 32 -11.66 -16.22 -10.54
N SER A 33 -12.80 -16.90 -10.49
CA SER A 33 -13.94 -16.73 -11.43
C SER A 33 -13.57 -16.79 -12.93
N SER A 34 -13.35 -15.69 -13.59
CA SER A 34 -12.99 -15.58 -15.02
C SER A 34 -11.54 -15.17 -15.27
N SER A 35 -10.73 -14.99 -14.21
CA SER A 35 -9.33 -14.60 -14.32
C SER A 35 -8.40 -15.64 -13.68
N TYR A 36 -7.19 -15.71 -14.20
CA TYR A 36 -6.12 -16.56 -13.69
C TYR A 36 -5.01 -15.72 -13.12
N MET A 37 -4.36 -16.22 -12.08
CA MET A 37 -3.13 -15.66 -11.53
C MET A 37 -2.00 -16.68 -11.65
N LEU A 38 -0.90 -16.26 -12.25
CA LEU A 38 0.34 -17.01 -12.31
C LEU A 38 1.34 -16.36 -11.35
N ASN A 39 1.72 -17.07 -10.31
CA ASN A 39 2.69 -16.62 -9.34
C ASN A 39 4.09 -17.08 -9.76
N LEU A 40 5.01 -16.14 -9.76
CA LEU A 40 6.41 -16.34 -10.13
C LEU A 40 7.31 -15.88 -9.01
N THR A 41 8.26 -16.69 -8.63
CA THR A 41 9.38 -16.27 -7.79
C THR A 41 10.56 -15.91 -8.66
N VAL A 42 11.07 -14.68 -8.46
CA VAL A 42 12.21 -14.13 -9.20
C VAL A 42 13.34 -13.86 -8.23
N LEU A 43 14.44 -14.61 -8.37
CA LEU A 43 15.63 -14.36 -7.55
C LEU A 43 16.33 -13.06 -7.96
N PRO A 44 17.00 -12.34 -7.03
CA PRO A 44 17.80 -11.15 -7.33
C PRO A 44 18.80 -11.40 -8.45
N ASN A 45 19.01 -10.41 -9.32
CA ASN A 45 20.00 -10.45 -10.37
C ASN A 45 21.15 -9.50 -10.04
N THR A 46 22.15 -10.02 -9.38
CA THR A 46 23.32 -9.26 -8.90
C THR A 46 24.49 -9.23 -9.88
N ASP A 47 24.31 -9.79 -11.09
CA ASP A 47 25.43 -9.98 -12.05
C ASP A 47 25.69 -8.75 -12.93
N GLY A 48 24.95 -7.66 -12.75
CA GLY A 48 25.07 -6.45 -13.56
C GLY A 48 24.61 -6.59 -15.02
N VAL A 49 24.23 -7.80 -15.45
CA VAL A 49 23.78 -8.11 -16.81
C VAL A 49 22.30 -8.49 -16.79
N SER A 50 21.52 -7.87 -17.65
CA SER A 50 20.09 -8.21 -17.79
C SER A 50 19.92 -9.67 -18.22
N ARG A 51 18.95 -10.36 -17.62
CA ARG A 51 18.58 -11.73 -17.98
C ARG A 51 17.12 -11.80 -18.40
N THR A 52 16.80 -12.72 -19.31
CA THR A 52 15.48 -12.83 -19.92
C THR A 52 14.94 -14.23 -19.75
N ALA A 53 13.65 -14.35 -19.45
CA ALA A 53 12.89 -15.59 -19.48
C ALA A 53 11.60 -15.40 -20.26
N TYR A 54 11.05 -16.50 -20.75
CA TYR A 54 9.81 -16.50 -21.51
C TYR A 54 8.80 -17.42 -20.82
N ILE A 55 7.56 -16.98 -20.77
CA ILE A 55 6.42 -17.79 -20.33
C ILE A 55 5.52 -18.01 -21.52
N TYR A 56 5.31 -19.26 -21.86
CA TYR A 56 4.49 -19.69 -22.98
C TYR A 56 3.11 -20.08 -22.51
N PHE A 57 2.09 -19.50 -23.10
CA PHE A 57 0.71 -19.92 -22.97
C PHE A 57 0.36 -20.76 -24.19
N VAL A 58 -0.02 -22.00 -23.97
CA VAL A 58 -0.20 -22.98 -25.03
C VAL A 58 -1.60 -23.59 -24.95
N LYS A 59 -2.33 -23.53 -26.05
CA LYS A 59 -3.55 -24.30 -26.21
C LYS A 59 -3.19 -25.71 -26.67
N VAL A 60 -3.61 -26.72 -25.91
CA VAL A 60 -3.39 -28.13 -26.19
C VAL A 60 -4.73 -28.77 -26.56
N THR A 61 -4.77 -29.47 -27.67
CA THR A 61 -5.91 -30.29 -28.12
C THR A 61 -5.40 -31.72 -28.37
N ASP A 62 -6.31 -32.64 -28.61
CA ASP A 62 -5.98 -34.05 -28.93
C ASP A 62 -5.08 -34.21 -30.18
N MET A 63 -4.99 -33.18 -31.01
CA MET A 63 -4.28 -33.23 -32.31
C MET A 63 -3.03 -32.32 -32.37
N GLU A 64 -3.00 -31.24 -31.58
CA GLU A 64 -1.91 -30.24 -31.68
C GLU A 64 -1.73 -29.39 -30.42
N SER A 65 -0.56 -28.77 -30.33
CA SER A 65 -0.23 -27.77 -29.31
C SER A 65 0.16 -26.46 -29.98
N ILE A 66 -0.57 -25.37 -29.70
CA ILE A 66 -0.37 -24.07 -30.32
C ILE A 66 0.01 -23.06 -29.26
N VAL A 67 1.15 -22.37 -29.43
CA VAL A 67 1.50 -21.22 -28.58
C VAL A 67 0.58 -20.07 -28.95
N VAL A 68 -0.22 -19.63 -27.98
CA VAL A 68 -1.20 -18.56 -28.17
C VAL A 68 -0.70 -17.21 -27.66
N GLU A 69 0.24 -17.23 -26.71
CA GLU A 69 0.86 -16.01 -26.15
C GLU A 69 2.23 -16.31 -25.57
N ILE A 70 3.14 -15.33 -25.62
CA ILE A 70 4.46 -15.39 -24.99
C ILE A 70 4.66 -14.13 -24.17
N VAL A 71 4.83 -14.30 -22.88
CA VAL A 71 5.19 -13.21 -21.97
C VAL A 71 6.72 -13.23 -21.77
N THR A 72 7.36 -12.14 -22.14
CA THR A 72 8.81 -11.93 -21.93
C THR A 72 9.03 -11.27 -20.58
N ILE A 73 9.86 -11.89 -19.73
CA ILE A 73 10.29 -11.33 -18.46
C ILE A 73 11.76 -10.94 -18.59
N ILE A 74 12.03 -9.65 -18.43
CA ILE A 74 13.40 -9.11 -18.44
C ILE A 74 13.70 -8.63 -17.03
N GLN A 75 14.70 -9.22 -16.41
CA GLN A 75 15.25 -8.72 -15.15
C GLN A 75 16.57 -8.02 -15.42
N ARG A 76 16.63 -6.73 -15.11
CA ARG A 76 17.88 -5.96 -15.21
C ARG A 76 18.88 -6.48 -14.18
N GLY A 77 20.16 -6.47 -14.52
CA GLY A 77 21.23 -6.73 -13.57
C GLY A 77 21.48 -5.47 -12.74
N GLU A 78 21.52 -5.63 -11.44
CA GLU A 78 21.89 -4.57 -10.51
C GLU A 78 23.25 -4.92 -9.91
N VAL A 79 24.23 -4.03 -10.07
CA VAL A 79 25.50 -4.12 -9.36
C VAL A 79 25.30 -3.44 -8.01
N ALA A 80 25.54 -4.17 -6.94
CA ALA A 80 25.57 -3.59 -5.60
C ALA A 80 26.62 -2.49 -5.55
N LYS A 81 26.21 -1.30 -5.14
CA LYS A 81 27.10 -0.18 -4.83
C LYS A 81 27.10 0.01 -3.32
N GLU A 82 28.20 0.52 -2.80
CA GLU A 82 28.40 0.73 -1.38
C GLU A 82 28.69 2.21 -1.08
N SER A 83 28.05 2.72 -0.02
CA SER A 83 28.32 4.08 0.49
C SER A 83 29.71 4.17 1.12
N THR A 84 30.35 5.29 0.85
CA THR A 84 31.64 5.67 1.42
C THR A 84 31.55 6.91 2.30
N ASP A 85 30.46 7.68 2.20
CA ASP A 85 30.21 8.91 2.96
C ASP A 85 28.84 8.86 3.66
N TYR A 86 28.85 9.10 4.97
CA TYR A 86 27.66 9.12 5.83
C TYR A 86 27.37 10.49 6.44
N LEU A 87 28.01 11.56 5.96
CA LEU A 87 27.84 12.92 6.53
C LEU A 87 26.42 13.47 6.41
N SER A 88 25.63 12.94 5.48
CA SER A 88 24.22 13.31 5.28
C SER A 88 23.24 12.45 6.07
N ASP A 89 23.71 11.37 6.72
CA ASP A 89 22.84 10.50 7.51
C ASP A 89 22.16 11.27 8.64
N LYS A 90 20.86 10.99 8.85
CA LYS A 90 20.01 11.60 9.88
C LYS A 90 19.76 13.11 9.73
N LYS A 91 20.10 13.73 8.61
CA LYS A 91 19.70 15.11 8.35
C LYS A 91 18.18 15.19 8.19
N VAL A 92 17.58 16.19 8.83
CA VAL A 92 16.13 16.44 8.80
C VAL A 92 15.84 17.59 7.84
N ARG A 93 14.89 17.39 6.94
CA ARG A 93 14.34 18.40 6.04
C ARG A 93 12.84 18.58 6.35
N VAL A 94 12.40 19.80 6.60
CA VAL A 94 10.96 20.11 6.76
C VAL A 94 10.34 20.25 5.39
N LEU A 95 9.38 19.38 5.06
CA LEU A 95 8.64 19.42 3.80
C LEU A 95 7.39 20.29 3.93
N GLN A 96 6.74 20.23 5.09
CA GLN A 96 5.55 21.03 5.39
C GLN A 96 5.43 21.30 6.88
N THR A 97 5.03 22.52 7.21
CA THR A 97 4.58 22.89 8.57
C THR A 97 3.07 23.06 8.55
N ALA A 98 2.39 22.47 9.52
CA ALA A 98 0.94 22.60 9.68
C ALA A 98 0.54 24.07 9.88
N LYS A 99 -0.55 24.46 9.25
CA LYS A 99 -1.17 25.78 9.42
C LYS A 99 -2.39 25.72 10.33
N LEU A 100 -2.93 24.52 10.54
CA LEU A 100 -4.14 24.27 11.32
C LEU A 100 -3.90 23.21 12.39
N GLY A 101 -4.57 23.37 13.53
CA GLY A 101 -4.51 22.43 14.64
C GLY A 101 -3.12 22.28 15.25
N LYS A 102 -2.87 21.14 15.93
CA LYS A 102 -1.58 20.89 16.59
C LYS A 102 -0.47 20.39 15.65
N GLY A 103 -0.81 20.09 14.39
CA GLY A 103 0.11 19.50 13.42
C GLY A 103 0.34 18.00 13.66
N LEU A 104 -0.23 17.16 12.78
CA LEU A 104 -0.08 15.70 12.85
C LEU A 104 1.23 15.28 12.17
N PRO A 105 2.14 14.56 12.83
CA PRO A 105 3.47 14.31 12.30
C PRO A 105 3.49 13.13 11.32
N ILE A 106 4.08 13.37 10.14
CA ILE A 106 4.47 12.34 9.18
C ILE A 106 5.97 12.47 8.93
N VAL A 107 6.70 11.35 9.02
CA VAL A 107 8.13 11.32 8.76
C VAL A 107 8.43 10.36 7.62
N LEU A 108 8.92 10.92 6.51
CA LEU A 108 9.39 10.16 5.36
C LEU A 108 10.86 9.81 5.53
N MET A 109 11.25 8.61 5.15
CA MET A 109 12.64 8.19 5.07
C MET A 109 12.79 7.13 3.97
N GLY A 110 14.00 6.99 3.44
CA GLY A 110 14.28 6.01 2.39
C GLY A 110 15.12 4.86 2.90
N ASP A 111 14.99 3.68 2.29
CA ASP A 111 15.91 2.58 2.51
C ASP A 111 16.48 2.06 1.17
N GLY A 112 17.73 1.58 1.18
CA GLY A 112 18.42 1.18 -0.03
C GLY A 112 18.95 2.35 -0.87
N PHE A 113 19.11 3.54 -0.30
CA PHE A 113 19.76 4.69 -0.96
C PHE A 113 21.15 4.90 -0.40
N ILE A 114 22.13 5.00 -1.29
CA ILE A 114 23.54 5.23 -0.96
C ILE A 114 23.94 6.71 -1.05
N ASP A 115 25.12 7.05 -0.54
CA ASP A 115 25.65 8.42 -0.49
C ASP A 115 25.65 9.14 -1.84
N THR A 116 25.94 8.44 -2.95
CA THR A 116 25.92 9.02 -4.29
C THR A 116 24.50 9.41 -4.74
N GLU A 117 23.47 8.62 -4.41
CA GLU A 117 22.07 8.90 -4.74
C GLU A 117 21.47 10.00 -3.84
N ILE A 118 22.06 10.21 -2.68
CA ILE A 118 21.73 11.34 -1.80
C ILE A 118 22.37 12.62 -2.34
N ASN A 119 23.65 12.54 -2.70
CA ASN A 119 24.43 13.71 -3.17
C ASN A 119 23.99 14.21 -4.55
N ASP A 120 23.47 13.35 -5.44
CA ASP A 120 22.97 13.74 -6.76
C ASP A 120 21.51 14.23 -6.75
N GLY A 121 20.84 14.17 -5.59
CA GLY A 121 19.47 14.63 -5.40
C GLY A 121 18.38 13.59 -5.70
N THR A 122 18.75 12.36 -6.06
CA THR A 122 17.77 11.26 -6.30
C THR A 122 16.92 11.00 -5.06
N TYR A 123 17.55 10.90 -3.89
CA TYR A 123 16.83 10.72 -2.62
C TYR A 123 15.80 11.82 -2.37
N ASP A 124 16.20 13.08 -2.51
CA ASP A 124 15.29 14.22 -2.28
C ASP A 124 14.13 14.22 -3.26
N ALA A 125 14.37 13.90 -4.53
CA ALA A 125 13.30 13.80 -5.53
C ALA A 125 12.29 12.68 -5.19
N VAL A 126 12.76 11.55 -4.65
CA VAL A 126 11.89 10.47 -4.20
C VAL A 126 11.05 10.89 -2.99
N MET A 127 11.67 11.53 -1.98
CA MET A 127 10.94 12.02 -0.80
C MET A 127 9.91 13.09 -1.17
N ASP A 128 10.26 14.02 -2.06
CA ASP A 128 9.34 15.05 -2.54
C ASP A 128 8.14 14.44 -3.28
N LYS A 129 8.40 13.45 -4.12
CA LYS A 129 7.33 12.75 -4.84
C LYS A 129 6.43 11.94 -3.89
N ALA A 130 7.02 11.25 -2.93
CA ALA A 130 6.26 10.52 -1.90
C ALA A 130 5.38 11.49 -1.09
N PHE A 131 5.93 12.64 -0.70
CA PHE A 131 5.19 13.69 -0.02
C PHE A 131 3.98 14.17 -0.83
N GLU A 132 4.15 14.49 -2.12
CA GLU A 132 3.02 14.91 -2.96
C GLU A 132 2.00 13.79 -3.15
N ASN A 133 2.44 12.54 -3.30
CA ASN A 133 1.55 11.39 -3.45
C ASN A 133 0.65 11.16 -2.24
N LEU A 134 1.12 11.42 -1.01
CA LEU A 134 0.32 11.28 0.21
C LEU A 134 -0.95 12.14 0.22
N PHE A 135 -0.93 13.30 -0.46
CA PHE A 135 -2.01 14.28 -0.45
C PHE A 135 -2.77 14.32 -1.79
N THR A 136 -2.93 13.18 -2.45
CA THR A 136 -3.63 13.11 -3.75
C THR A 136 -5.10 12.71 -3.64
N GLU A 137 -5.51 12.04 -2.55
CA GLU A 137 -6.89 11.57 -2.36
C GLU A 137 -7.61 12.36 -1.26
N GLU A 138 -8.94 12.51 -1.40
CA GLU A 138 -9.76 13.10 -0.33
C GLU A 138 -9.98 12.10 0.81
N PRO A 139 -10.10 12.56 2.04
CA PRO A 139 -10.14 13.97 2.52
C PRO A 139 -8.76 14.52 2.89
N ILE A 140 -7.69 13.71 2.89
CA ILE A 140 -6.35 14.16 3.35
C ILE A 140 -5.81 15.28 2.46
N LYS A 141 -6.17 15.30 1.17
CA LYS A 141 -5.81 16.33 0.21
C LYS A 141 -6.30 17.72 0.66
N SER A 142 -7.60 17.87 0.92
CA SER A 142 -8.18 19.13 1.39
C SER A 142 -7.80 19.47 2.82
N LEU A 143 -7.36 18.48 3.61
CA LEU A 143 -6.96 18.64 5.00
C LEU A 143 -5.44 18.62 5.21
N ARG A 144 -4.63 18.77 4.14
CA ARG A 144 -3.17 18.68 4.25
C ARG A 144 -2.57 19.71 5.21
N ASP A 145 -3.21 20.88 5.39
CA ASP A 145 -2.74 21.92 6.31
C ASP A 145 -2.76 21.54 7.80
N TYR A 146 -3.31 20.37 8.14
CA TYR A 146 -3.25 19.79 9.50
C TYR A 146 -1.99 18.98 9.78
N PHE A 147 -1.07 18.82 8.81
CA PHE A 147 0.07 17.93 8.93
C PHE A 147 1.41 18.67 8.98
N ASN A 148 2.29 18.23 9.88
CA ASN A 148 3.72 18.48 9.82
C ASN A 148 4.39 17.32 9.10
N VAL A 149 5.13 17.60 8.03
CA VAL A 149 5.78 16.56 7.24
C VAL A 149 7.28 16.81 7.17
N TYR A 150 8.04 15.78 7.46
CA TYR A 150 9.49 15.80 7.49
C TYR A 150 10.06 14.71 6.59
N ALA A 151 11.24 14.95 6.04
CA ALA A 151 12.07 13.90 5.44
C ALA A 151 13.36 13.78 6.31
N VAL A 152 13.71 12.54 6.64
CA VAL A 152 14.96 12.24 7.36
C VAL A 152 15.84 11.41 6.46
N THR A 153 17.02 11.90 6.15
CA THR A 153 17.96 11.20 5.28
C THR A 153 18.46 9.92 5.96
N ALA A 154 18.34 8.80 5.29
CA ALA A 154 18.87 7.52 5.74
C ALA A 154 19.88 7.00 4.70
N VAL A 155 21.16 7.00 5.05
CA VAL A 155 22.24 6.54 4.17
C VAL A 155 22.41 5.05 4.34
N SER A 156 21.98 4.26 3.37
CA SER A 156 22.19 2.81 3.37
C SER A 156 23.61 2.47 2.97
N LYS A 157 24.14 1.39 3.53
CA LYS A 157 25.44 0.87 3.10
C LYS A 157 25.40 0.37 1.67
N HIS A 158 24.35 -0.36 1.30
CA HIS A 158 24.15 -0.89 -0.05
C HIS A 158 22.83 -0.37 -0.65
N ASN A 159 22.77 -0.30 -1.97
CA ASN A 159 21.59 0.13 -2.73
C ASN A 159 20.69 -1.02 -3.22
N ILE A 160 20.90 -2.22 -2.72
CA ILE A 160 20.10 -3.40 -3.04
C ILE A 160 19.69 -4.15 -1.77
N PHE A 161 18.61 -4.91 -1.87
CA PHE A 161 18.04 -5.69 -0.78
C PHE A 161 18.37 -7.18 -0.95
N GLY A 162 18.52 -7.91 0.15
CA GLY A 162 18.73 -9.36 0.15
C GLY A 162 19.89 -9.80 1.02
N THR A 163 20.10 -11.11 1.08
CA THR A 163 21.13 -11.73 1.95
C THR A 163 22.54 -11.23 1.61
N GLY A 164 23.25 -10.75 2.62
CA GLY A 164 24.62 -10.23 2.48
C GLY A 164 24.71 -8.74 2.19
N TYR A 165 23.57 -8.06 2.05
CA TYR A 165 23.52 -6.61 1.89
C TYR A 165 22.94 -5.96 3.14
N GLU A 166 23.39 -4.75 3.43
CA GLU A 166 23.00 -3.98 4.61
C GLU A 166 22.40 -2.64 4.15
N THR A 167 21.17 -2.37 4.58
CA THR A 167 20.50 -1.08 4.35
C THR A 167 20.30 -0.32 5.68
N ALA A 168 19.94 0.95 5.62
CA ALA A 168 19.83 1.81 6.81
C ALA A 168 18.74 1.36 7.77
N LEU A 169 17.65 0.81 7.23
CA LEU A 169 16.46 0.40 7.99
C LEU A 169 16.27 -1.13 7.99
N GLY A 170 17.20 -1.87 7.40
CA GLY A 170 17.17 -3.33 7.38
C GLY A 170 15.94 -3.90 6.67
N CYS A 171 15.45 -3.23 5.62
CA CYS A 171 14.29 -3.72 4.91
C CYS A 171 14.59 -5.00 4.11
N GLU A 172 13.62 -5.91 4.15
CA GLU A 172 13.60 -7.14 3.37
C GLU A 172 12.28 -7.24 2.61
N LEU A 173 12.34 -7.69 1.34
CA LEU A 173 11.18 -7.98 0.52
C LEU A 173 10.97 -9.50 0.51
N ALA A 174 9.90 -9.97 1.13
CA ALA A 174 9.50 -11.36 1.05
C ALA A 174 8.86 -11.62 -0.34
N GLY A 175 9.28 -12.70 -1.00
CA GLY A 175 8.59 -13.16 -2.20
C GLY A 175 7.22 -13.76 -1.88
N GLY A 176 6.43 -14.06 -2.91
CA GLY A 176 5.15 -14.77 -2.79
C GLY A 176 3.96 -14.04 -3.40
N ASN A 177 2.74 -14.51 -3.07
CA ASN A 177 1.48 -13.98 -3.63
C ASN A 177 1.19 -12.53 -3.24
N SER A 178 1.62 -12.14 -2.04
CA SER A 178 1.67 -10.78 -1.55
C SER A 178 3.09 -10.56 -1.08
N THR A 179 3.80 -9.67 -1.74
CA THR A 179 5.17 -9.35 -1.34
C THR A 179 5.11 -8.53 -0.06
N GLY A 180 5.29 -9.19 1.07
CA GLY A 180 5.44 -8.53 2.36
C GLY A 180 6.78 -7.80 2.43
N ILE A 181 6.80 -6.70 3.16
CA ILE A 181 8.01 -5.97 3.47
C ILE A 181 8.17 -5.98 4.99
N SER A 182 9.36 -6.33 5.47
CA SER A 182 9.74 -6.16 6.87
C SER A 182 10.92 -5.19 6.96
N GLY A 183 11.15 -4.63 8.14
CA GLY A 183 12.29 -3.78 8.43
C GLY A 183 12.59 -3.80 9.93
N GLU A 184 13.66 -3.13 10.33
CA GLU A 184 14.03 -2.99 11.74
C GLU A 184 13.27 -1.82 12.39
N ASP A 185 12.15 -2.10 13.08
CA ASP A 185 11.32 -1.09 13.75
C ASP A 185 12.14 -0.13 14.63
N ASN A 186 13.13 -0.66 15.35
CA ASN A 186 14.01 0.16 16.18
C ASN A 186 14.88 1.10 15.34
N ALA A 187 15.28 0.72 14.13
CA ALA A 187 16.00 1.60 13.21
C ALA A 187 15.07 2.73 12.75
N VAL A 188 13.88 2.41 12.27
CA VAL A 188 12.87 3.39 11.87
C VAL A 188 12.60 4.40 12.98
N GLN A 189 12.37 3.92 14.22
CA GLN A 189 12.13 4.79 15.36
C GLN A 189 13.31 5.73 15.65
N ARG A 190 14.56 5.27 15.54
CA ARG A 190 15.75 6.11 15.70
C ARG A 190 15.81 7.24 14.66
N TYR A 191 15.40 6.98 13.41
CA TYR A 191 15.35 8.03 12.39
C TYR A 191 14.20 9.01 12.64
N VAL A 192 13.01 8.53 13.05
CA VAL A 192 11.91 9.41 13.45
C VAL A 192 12.34 10.36 14.59
N GLN A 193 13.07 9.85 15.58
CA GLN A 193 13.57 10.64 16.72
C GLN A 193 14.60 11.71 16.36
N CYS A 194 15.10 11.74 15.11
CA CYS A 194 15.94 12.83 14.65
C CYS A 194 15.16 14.14 14.46
N VAL A 195 13.83 14.07 14.35
CA VAL A 195 12.98 15.25 14.28
C VAL A 195 12.77 15.82 15.68
N ASP A 196 13.17 17.06 15.90
CA ASP A 196 13.08 17.72 17.21
C ASP A 196 11.64 17.78 17.74
N ASN A 197 11.47 17.41 19.01
CA ASN A 197 10.20 17.47 19.75
C ASN A 197 9.04 16.67 19.11
N ILE A 198 9.35 15.64 18.33
CA ILE A 198 8.32 14.79 17.70
C ILE A 198 7.57 13.95 18.74
N ASP A 199 6.27 13.87 18.61
CA ASP A 199 5.46 12.93 19.40
C ASP A 199 5.43 11.57 18.68
N MET A 200 6.30 10.66 19.14
CA MET A 200 6.38 9.30 18.60
C MET A 200 5.03 8.57 18.63
N SER A 201 4.21 8.80 19.65
CA SER A 201 2.95 8.09 19.80
C SER A 201 1.90 8.49 18.75
N GLU A 202 2.10 9.62 18.10
CA GLU A 202 1.20 10.20 17.11
C GLU A 202 1.77 10.13 15.68
N THR A 203 2.99 9.59 15.51
CA THR A 203 3.71 9.70 14.24
C THR A 203 3.35 8.57 13.27
N LEU A 204 3.13 8.94 12.01
CA LEU A 204 3.19 8.03 10.88
C LEU A 204 4.61 8.09 10.28
N ALA A 205 5.34 6.98 10.36
CA ALA A 205 6.59 6.78 9.65
C ALA A 205 6.30 6.15 8.27
N VAL A 206 6.89 6.71 7.22
CA VAL A 206 6.75 6.21 5.85
C VAL A 206 8.13 5.89 5.30
N VAL A 207 8.36 4.63 5.02
CA VAL A 207 9.64 4.12 4.51
C VAL A 207 9.51 3.84 3.02
N ILE A 208 10.27 4.57 2.20
CA ILE A 208 10.31 4.40 0.75
C ILE A 208 11.53 3.55 0.39
N LEU A 209 11.29 2.36 -0.18
CA LEU A 209 12.37 1.48 -0.60
C LEU A 209 12.83 1.83 -2.03
N ASN A 210 14.14 1.91 -2.22
CA ASN A 210 14.78 2.07 -3.54
C ASN A 210 14.67 0.77 -4.35
N SER A 211 13.46 0.40 -4.70
CA SER A 211 13.14 -0.86 -5.41
C SER A 211 11.96 -0.67 -6.36
N PRO A 212 12.00 -1.23 -7.57
CA PRO A 212 10.88 -1.19 -8.51
C PRO A 212 9.81 -2.25 -8.22
N ALA A 213 9.93 -3.03 -7.15
CA ALA A 213 9.02 -4.12 -6.83
C ALA A 213 7.61 -3.61 -6.54
N TYR A 214 6.57 -4.34 -7.00
CA TYR A 214 5.20 -4.08 -6.60
C TYR A 214 4.94 -4.72 -5.24
N ALA A 215 4.91 -3.91 -4.20
CA ALA A 215 4.73 -4.33 -2.82
C ALA A 215 4.24 -3.15 -1.97
N GLY A 216 3.66 -3.46 -0.83
CA GLY A 216 3.32 -2.51 0.22
C GLY A 216 3.01 -3.28 1.50
N THR A 217 3.37 -2.74 2.65
CA THR A 217 3.06 -3.36 3.95
C THR A 217 3.06 -2.29 5.02
N THR A 218 2.05 -2.30 5.88
CA THR A 218 1.97 -1.38 7.02
C THR A 218 1.86 -2.13 8.33
N TYR A 219 2.67 -1.74 9.29
CA TYR A 219 2.63 -2.21 10.67
C TYR A 219 2.08 -1.12 11.58
N PHE A 220 1.05 -1.46 12.34
CA PHE A 220 0.44 -0.60 13.36
C PHE A 220 -0.11 -1.47 14.50
N GLY A 221 -0.76 -0.83 15.48
CA GLY A 221 -1.30 -1.57 16.64
C GLY A 221 -0.30 -1.74 17.77
N TYR A 222 0.70 -0.87 17.82
CA TYR A 222 1.61 -0.81 18.96
C TYR A 222 0.82 -0.38 20.21
N THR A 223 0.71 -1.28 21.18
CA THR A 223 0.11 -0.97 22.48
C THR A 223 1.20 -0.99 23.52
N ASN A 224 1.35 0.07 24.31
CA ASN A 224 1.95 -0.09 25.62
C ASN A 224 0.82 -0.47 26.61
N GLN A 225 1.17 -1.01 27.78
CA GLN A 225 0.24 -1.62 28.74
C GLN A 225 -0.91 -0.70 29.19
N THR A 226 -0.92 0.58 28.86
CA THR A 226 -1.84 1.59 29.39
C THR A 226 -2.42 2.54 28.34
N LYS A 227 -1.87 2.58 27.11
CA LYS A 227 -2.28 3.54 26.07
C LYS A 227 -2.19 2.91 24.68
N VAL A 228 -3.24 3.10 23.88
CA VAL A 228 -3.20 2.87 22.44
C VAL A 228 -2.26 3.89 21.81
N VAL A 229 -1.36 3.43 20.96
CA VAL A 229 -0.37 4.26 20.29
C VAL A 229 -0.73 4.31 18.81
N GLU A 230 -0.90 5.50 18.27
CA GLU A 230 -1.23 5.72 16.84
C GLU A 230 -0.01 5.53 15.92
N PHE A 231 1.18 5.35 16.46
CA PHE A 231 2.39 5.08 15.68
C PHE A 231 2.17 3.96 14.67
N ALA A 232 2.62 4.19 13.45
CA ALA A 232 2.60 3.20 12.37
C ALA A 232 3.84 3.36 11.50
N ILE A 233 4.22 2.27 10.84
CA ILE A 233 5.28 2.23 9.83
C ILE A 233 4.68 1.69 8.54
N ALA A 234 4.62 2.52 7.50
CA ALA A 234 4.19 2.13 6.17
C ALA A 234 5.43 1.98 5.27
N TYR A 235 5.63 0.81 4.71
CA TYR A 235 6.70 0.49 3.76
C TYR A 235 6.14 0.49 2.33
N CYS A 236 6.76 1.23 1.43
CA CYS A 236 6.35 1.32 0.04
C CYS A 236 7.57 1.47 -0.88
N PRO A 237 7.81 0.55 -1.82
CA PRO A 237 8.85 0.74 -2.84
C PRO A 237 8.49 1.85 -3.82
N VAL A 238 9.51 2.36 -4.55
CA VAL A 238 9.30 3.17 -5.74
C VAL A 238 8.87 2.24 -6.87
N ILE A 239 7.58 1.86 -6.86
CA ILE A 239 7.04 0.82 -7.74
C ILE A 239 7.18 1.22 -9.21
N TYR A 240 7.90 0.43 -9.99
CA TYR A 240 8.29 0.61 -11.39
C TYR A 240 9.18 1.83 -11.62
N ASP A 241 8.69 3.03 -11.36
CA ASP A 241 9.43 4.29 -11.46
C ASP A 241 8.78 5.41 -10.63
N LEU A 242 9.47 6.54 -10.51
CA LEU A 242 9.05 7.67 -9.67
C LEU A 242 7.71 8.30 -10.10
N GLN A 243 7.31 8.18 -11.35
CA GLN A 243 6.05 8.73 -11.89
C GLN A 243 4.94 7.69 -11.97
N SER A 244 5.22 6.47 -11.56
CA SER A 244 4.27 5.36 -11.62
C SER A 244 3.00 5.65 -10.81
N GLU A 245 1.86 5.43 -11.43
CA GLU A 245 0.57 5.50 -10.74
C GLU A 245 0.46 4.42 -9.65
N SER A 246 1.10 3.26 -9.84
CA SER A 246 1.17 2.21 -8.82
C SER A 246 1.92 2.66 -7.58
N PHE A 247 3.01 3.44 -7.72
CA PHE A 247 3.71 4.02 -6.57
C PHE A 247 2.77 4.93 -5.76
N ARG A 248 2.04 5.83 -6.44
CA ARG A 248 1.08 6.71 -5.79
C ARG A 248 -0.02 5.91 -5.07
N GLN A 249 -0.63 4.96 -5.77
CA GLN A 249 -1.77 4.20 -5.27
C GLN A 249 -1.40 3.35 -4.05
N VAL A 250 -0.31 2.58 -4.12
CA VAL A 250 0.12 1.73 -3.01
C VAL A 250 0.57 2.59 -1.83
N LEU A 251 1.28 3.71 -2.07
CA LEU A 251 1.66 4.62 -1.00
C LEU A 251 0.44 5.20 -0.25
N VAL A 252 -0.61 5.60 -0.97
CA VAL A 252 -1.84 6.11 -0.34
C VAL A 252 -2.57 5.00 0.41
N HIS A 253 -2.68 3.80 -0.15
CA HIS A 253 -3.27 2.64 0.50
C HIS A 253 -2.56 2.34 1.84
N GLU A 254 -1.23 2.18 1.80
CA GLU A 254 -0.43 1.81 2.96
C GLU A 254 -0.34 2.94 3.99
N ALA A 255 0.09 4.13 3.57
CA ALA A 255 0.37 5.20 4.51
C ALA A 255 -0.90 5.90 5.00
N VAL A 256 -1.84 6.24 4.11
CA VAL A 256 -3.07 6.95 4.48
C VAL A 256 -4.13 5.99 4.99
N GLY A 257 -4.38 4.90 4.26
CA GLY A 257 -5.39 3.90 4.61
C GLY A 257 -5.04 3.17 5.91
N HIS A 258 -4.01 2.34 5.87
CA HIS A 258 -3.59 1.57 7.04
C HIS A 258 -2.84 2.41 8.08
N GLY A 259 -1.80 3.12 7.65
CA GLY A 259 -0.87 3.78 8.58
C GLY A 259 -1.51 4.91 9.37
N PHE A 260 -2.24 5.81 8.71
CA PHE A 260 -2.87 6.95 9.38
C PHE A 260 -4.28 6.62 9.89
N ALA A 261 -5.17 6.15 9.01
CA ALA A 261 -6.58 5.97 9.34
C ALA A 261 -6.90 4.64 10.01
N LYS A 262 -5.96 3.69 10.02
CA LYS A 262 -6.13 2.33 10.57
C LYS A 262 -7.30 1.58 9.93
N LEU A 263 -7.50 1.78 8.62
CA LEU A 263 -8.48 1.04 7.84
C LEU A 263 -8.02 -0.41 7.63
N GLU A 264 -8.97 -1.31 7.47
CA GLU A 264 -8.74 -2.69 7.07
C GLU A 264 -8.76 -2.83 5.54
N ASP A 265 -8.19 -3.93 5.05
CA ASP A 265 -8.31 -4.33 3.65
C ASP A 265 -9.76 -4.63 3.28
N GLU A 266 -10.22 -4.07 2.17
CA GLU A 266 -11.53 -4.35 1.59
C GLU A 266 -11.47 -5.45 0.51
N TYR A 267 -10.32 -6.12 0.33
CA TYR A 267 -10.16 -7.27 -0.56
C TYR A 267 -10.13 -8.60 0.20
N ALA A 268 -10.21 -9.68 -0.57
CA ALA A 268 -10.16 -11.04 -0.05
C ALA A 268 -9.29 -11.95 -0.92
N TYR A 269 -8.58 -12.86 -0.27
CA TYR A 269 -7.85 -13.95 -0.92
C TYR A 269 -8.68 -15.23 -0.93
N GLN A 270 -8.69 -15.96 -2.05
CA GLN A 270 -9.49 -17.19 -2.20
C GLN A 270 -9.13 -18.26 -1.17
N GLU A 271 -7.86 -18.32 -0.80
CA GLU A 271 -7.31 -19.28 0.17
C GLU A 271 -7.75 -19.04 1.61
N ASN A 272 -8.17 -17.82 1.96
CA ASN A 272 -8.45 -17.49 3.35
C ASN A 272 -9.83 -17.93 3.87
N GLY A 273 -10.74 -18.32 2.99
CA GLY A 273 -12.03 -18.90 3.37
C GLY A 273 -12.90 -17.96 4.24
N THR A 274 -13.39 -18.48 5.37
CA THR A 274 -14.26 -17.75 6.30
C THR A 274 -13.46 -17.18 7.47
N ILE A 275 -13.66 -15.90 7.78
CA ILE A 275 -13.02 -15.25 8.93
C ILE A 275 -13.40 -15.95 10.25
N SER A 276 -12.42 -16.13 11.13
CA SER A 276 -12.62 -16.79 12.42
C SER A 276 -13.32 -15.87 13.43
N SER A 277 -14.09 -16.47 14.38
CA SER A 277 -14.69 -15.70 15.48
C SER A 277 -13.67 -15.00 16.37
N LYS A 278 -12.41 -15.46 16.39
CA LYS A 278 -11.32 -14.82 17.12
C LYS A 278 -10.91 -13.53 16.42
N GLU A 279 -10.71 -13.59 15.11
CA GLU A 279 -10.38 -12.42 14.28
C GLU A 279 -11.48 -11.37 14.30
N ILE A 280 -12.74 -11.78 14.16
CA ILE A 280 -13.89 -10.87 14.28
C ILE A 280 -13.81 -10.09 15.59
N LYS A 281 -13.59 -10.78 16.73
CA LYS A 281 -13.47 -10.12 18.04
C LYS A 281 -12.27 -9.16 18.12
N ASN A 282 -11.16 -9.50 17.49
CA ASN A 282 -10.00 -8.64 17.46
C ASN A 282 -10.31 -7.36 16.68
N VAL A 283 -10.88 -7.45 15.48
CA VAL A 283 -11.24 -6.28 14.67
C VAL A 283 -12.35 -5.47 15.37
N GLN A 284 -13.36 -6.10 15.95
CA GLN A 284 -14.37 -5.40 16.75
C GLN A 284 -13.77 -4.65 17.94
N TYR A 285 -12.75 -5.20 18.59
CA TYR A 285 -12.01 -4.45 19.61
C TYR A 285 -11.32 -3.22 19.02
N LEU A 286 -10.66 -3.34 17.87
CA LEU A 286 -10.06 -2.20 17.16
C LEU A 286 -11.10 -1.14 16.78
N GLN A 287 -12.31 -1.56 16.40
CA GLN A 287 -13.41 -0.65 16.10
C GLN A 287 -13.83 0.19 17.32
N THR A 288 -13.73 -0.35 18.54
CA THR A 288 -13.95 0.45 19.77
C THR A 288 -12.91 1.56 19.97
N LEU A 289 -11.76 1.48 19.30
CA LEU A 289 -10.69 2.49 19.30
C LEU A 289 -10.83 3.48 18.13
N GLY A 290 -11.89 3.37 17.33
CA GLY A 290 -12.07 4.17 16.12
C GLY A 290 -11.23 3.68 14.92
N TRP A 291 -10.65 2.47 14.98
CA TRP A 291 -9.92 1.82 13.90
C TRP A 291 -10.86 0.90 13.11
N ALA A 292 -10.44 0.41 11.95
CA ALA A 292 -11.19 -0.57 11.13
C ALA A 292 -12.66 -0.15 10.84
N GLN A 293 -12.90 1.14 10.62
CA GLN A 293 -14.24 1.72 10.45
C GLN A 293 -14.86 1.46 9.07
N ASN A 294 -14.11 0.85 8.17
CA ASN A 294 -14.50 0.55 6.79
C ASN A 294 -14.92 -0.90 6.54
N VAL A 295 -14.96 -1.73 7.58
CA VAL A 295 -15.39 -3.13 7.49
C VAL A 295 -16.41 -3.46 8.59
N ASP A 296 -17.23 -4.52 8.38
CA ASP A 296 -18.20 -5.00 9.35
C ASP A 296 -18.37 -6.53 9.22
N PHE A 297 -19.06 -7.14 10.21
CA PHE A 297 -19.26 -8.58 10.29
C PHE A 297 -20.75 -8.98 10.25
N THR A 298 -21.63 -8.02 9.94
CA THR A 298 -23.05 -8.24 9.68
C THR A 298 -23.38 -7.95 8.23
N SER A 299 -24.28 -8.76 7.64
CA SER A 299 -24.84 -8.51 6.30
C SER A 299 -26.10 -7.63 6.34
N ASP A 300 -26.55 -7.20 7.52
CA ASP A 300 -27.74 -6.36 7.68
C ASP A 300 -27.40 -4.89 7.36
N PRO A 301 -27.93 -4.30 6.27
CA PRO A 301 -27.64 -2.92 5.89
C PRO A 301 -28.05 -1.88 6.93
N SER A 302 -28.96 -2.22 7.85
CA SER A 302 -29.38 -1.31 8.91
C SER A 302 -28.43 -1.27 10.10
N GLN A 303 -27.51 -2.24 10.22
CA GLN A 303 -26.63 -2.42 11.35
C GLN A 303 -25.13 -2.22 11.06
N VAL A 304 -24.73 -2.21 9.78
CA VAL A 304 -23.33 -1.96 9.43
C VAL A 304 -22.89 -0.56 9.86
N LEU A 305 -21.60 -0.40 10.16
CA LEU A 305 -21.04 0.87 10.64
C LEU A 305 -21.34 2.04 9.69
N TRP A 306 -21.48 1.78 8.40
CA TRP A 306 -21.80 2.78 7.37
C TRP A 306 -23.30 2.86 7.01
N SER A 307 -24.21 2.34 7.84
CA SER A 307 -25.66 2.34 7.57
C SER A 307 -26.23 3.75 7.31
N ALA A 308 -25.67 4.78 7.93
CA ALA A 308 -26.06 6.16 7.69
C ALA A 308 -25.87 6.58 6.21
N PHE A 309 -24.81 6.14 5.57
CA PHE A 309 -24.53 6.45 4.14
C PHE A 309 -25.49 5.71 3.21
N LEU A 310 -25.93 4.48 3.55
CA LEU A 310 -26.85 3.72 2.74
C LEU A 310 -28.25 4.36 2.67
N ASN A 311 -28.59 5.15 3.67
CA ASN A 311 -29.87 5.87 3.78
C ASN A 311 -29.77 7.34 3.33
N ASP A 312 -28.60 7.80 2.88
CA ASP A 312 -28.39 9.18 2.48
C ASP A 312 -28.34 9.33 0.96
N ASN A 313 -29.38 9.98 0.41
CA ASN A 313 -29.50 10.20 -1.04
C ASN A 313 -28.33 10.98 -1.65
N ARG A 314 -27.54 11.70 -0.84
CA ARG A 314 -26.35 12.44 -1.30
C ARG A 314 -25.23 11.50 -1.77
N TYR A 315 -25.25 10.23 -1.33
CA TYR A 315 -24.24 9.21 -1.65
C TYR A 315 -24.71 8.12 -2.63
N VAL A 316 -25.91 8.22 -3.19
CA VAL A 316 -26.45 7.21 -4.14
C VAL A 316 -25.53 6.96 -5.33
N SER A 317 -24.83 8.00 -5.82
CA SER A 317 -23.88 7.87 -6.95
C SER A 317 -22.64 7.02 -6.62
N GLU A 318 -22.31 6.83 -5.35
CA GLU A 318 -21.15 6.02 -4.93
C GLU A 318 -21.46 4.51 -4.88
N LYS A 319 -22.73 4.12 -5.12
CA LYS A 319 -23.16 2.71 -5.15
C LYS A 319 -22.73 1.92 -3.91
N LEU A 320 -22.82 2.57 -2.74
CA LEU A 320 -22.51 1.90 -1.48
C LEU A 320 -23.52 0.79 -1.20
N GLY A 321 -23.05 -0.27 -0.55
CA GLY A 321 -23.83 -1.45 -0.22
C GLY A 321 -23.22 -2.23 0.95
N VAL A 322 -23.48 -3.52 1.00
CA VAL A 322 -22.89 -4.48 1.94
C VAL A 322 -22.35 -5.64 1.09
N PHE A 323 -21.06 -5.63 0.79
CA PHE A 323 -20.41 -6.59 -0.09
C PHE A 323 -19.58 -7.56 0.72
N GLU A 324 -19.82 -8.85 0.58
CA GLU A 324 -19.04 -9.88 1.29
C GLU A 324 -17.63 -10.00 0.69
N GLY A 325 -16.64 -10.17 1.55
CA GLY A 325 -15.23 -10.26 1.20
C GLY A 325 -14.46 -9.02 1.65
N ALA A 326 -13.85 -9.10 2.84
CA ALA A 326 -13.00 -8.06 3.45
C ALA A 326 -12.06 -8.69 4.49
N CYS A 327 -11.16 -7.91 5.06
CA CYS A 327 -10.14 -8.36 6.03
C CYS A 327 -9.34 -9.55 5.49
N THR A 328 -9.11 -9.60 4.18
CA THR A 328 -8.50 -10.71 3.41
C THR A 328 -9.31 -12.01 3.32
N TYR A 329 -10.49 -12.11 3.94
CA TYR A 329 -11.36 -13.29 3.95
C TYR A 329 -12.50 -13.17 2.95
N ILE A 330 -12.83 -14.29 2.25
CA ILE A 330 -13.93 -14.32 1.27
C ILE A 330 -15.33 -14.35 1.90
N LYS A 331 -15.44 -14.77 3.19
CA LYS A 331 -16.73 -14.90 3.88
C LYS A 331 -16.68 -14.36 5.30
N GLY A 332 -17.82 -13.77 5.69
CA GLY A 332 -18.08 -13.34 7.07
C GLY A 332 -17.55 -11.97 7.45
N ALA A 333 -16.88 -11.28 6.54
CA ALA A 333 -16.50 -9.88 6.64
C ALA A 333 -17.03 -9.12 5.42
N TYR A 334 -17.47 -7.89 5.63
CA TYR A 334 -18.18 -7.08 4.65
C TYR A 334 -17.51 -5.72 4.47
N ARG A 335 -17.60 -5.16 3.25
CA ARG A 335 -17.07 -3.85 2.85
C ARG A 335 -18.16 -2.98 2.23
N PRO A 336 -17.98 -1.64 2.20
CA PRO A 336 -19.04 -0.72 1.76
C PRO A 336 -19.15 -0.56 0.23
N SER A 337 -18.17 -0.95 -0.56
CA SER A 337 -18.19 -0.80 -2.02
C SER A 337 -17.49 -1.96 -2.73
N GLU A 338 -17.83 -2.17 -4.02
CA GLU A 338 -17.13 -3.17 -4.84
C GLU A 338 -15.68 -2.80 -5.08
N GLU A 339 -15.41 -1.52 -5.35
CA GLU A 339 -14.10 -0.97 -5.64
C GLU A 339 -13.79 0.21 -4.72
N SER A 340 -12.56 0.30 -4.26
CA SER A 340 -12.05 1.40 -3.42
C SER A 340 -10.54 1.39 -3.35
N MET A 341 -9.95 2.43 -2.75
CA MET A 341 -8.52 2.49 -2.42
C MET A 341 -8.09 1.29 -1.56
N MET A 342 -8.93 0.85 -0.61
CA MET A 342 -8.62 -0.28 0.27
C MET A 342 -8.94 -1.65 -0.33
N ASN A 343 -9.48 -1.72 -1.57
CA ASN A 343 -9.74 -2.96 -2.28
C ASN A 343 -8.79 -3.17 -3.47
N SER A 344 -8.84 -2.29 -4.46
CA SER A 344 -8.14 -2.47 -5.74
C SER A 344 -7.02 -1.45 -6.00
N ASN A 345 -6.86 -0.47 -5.14
CA ASN A 345 -5.96 0.69 -5.28
C ASN A 345 -6.31 1.63 -6.46
N THR A 346 -7.26 1.28 -7.33
CA THR A 346 -7.53 1.99 -8.59
C THR A 346 -8.53 3.12 -8.45
N GLU A 347 -9.40 3.06 -7.44
CA GLU A 347 -10.38 4.11 -7.11
C GLU A 347 -9.92 4.89 -5.87
N GLY A 348 -10.58 6.00 -5.55
CA GLY A 348 -10.33 6.73 -4.31
C GLY A 348 -10.91 6.02 -3.08
N PHE A 349 -10.76 6.60 -1.91
CA PHE A 349 -11.44 6.11 -0.71
C PHE A 349 -12.95 6.25 -0.86
N ASN A 350 -13.72 5.22 -0.50
CA ASN A 350 -15.19 5.29 -0.41
C ASN A 350 -15.63 6.21 0.75
N ALA A 351 -16.91 6.62 0.79
CA ALA A 351 -17.39 7.58 1.76
C ALA A 351 -17.18 7.17 3.24
N PRO A 352 -17.40 5.91 3.66
CA PRO A 352 -17.07 5.46 5.00
C PRO A 352 -15.58 5.60 5.34
N SER A 353 -14.68 5.22 4.43
CA SER A 353 -13.23 5.37 4.59
C SER A 353 -12.83 6.84 4.68
N ARG A 354 -13.39 7.72 3.82
CA ARG A 354 -13.17 9.17 3.89
C ARG A 354 -13.64 9.75 5.23
N LYS A 355 -14.77 9.26 5.76
CA LYS A 355 -15.25 9.69 7.08
C LYS A 355 -14.27 9.29 8.19
N ALA A 356 -13.77 8.08 8.17
CA ALA A 356 -12.80 7.61 9.15
C ALA A 356 -11.51 8.44 9.14
N ILE A 357 -10.99 8.78 7.95
CA ILE A 357 -9.83 9.66 7.79
C ILE A 357 -10.13 11.06 8.32
N TYR A 358 -11.28 11.63 7.94
CA TYR A 358 -11.71 12.95 8.38
C TYR A 358 -11.85 13.04 9.90
N ASP A 359 -12.58 12.11 10.51
CA ASP A 359 -12.81 12.06 11.96
C ASP A 359 -11.47 11.97 12.71
N LYS A 360 -10.55 11.13 12.24
CA LYS A 360 -9.22 10.97 12.84
C LYS A 360 -8.39 12.25 12.77
N ILE A 361 -8.43 12.98 11.64
CA ILE A 361 -7.75 14.27 11.52
C ILE A 361 -8.35 15.28 12.50
N MET A 362 -9.67 15.40 12.58
CA MET A 362 -10.34 16.36 13.46
C MET A 362 -10.13 16.04 14.93
N GLU A 363 -10.27 14.78 15.31
CA GLU A 363 -10.07 14.34 16.69
C GLU A 363 -8.62 14.55 17.13
N ARG A 364 -7.67 14.04 16.36
CA ARG A 364 -6.25 14.10 16.74
C ARG A 364 -5.67 15.50 16.65
N SER A 365 -6.11 16.32 15.69
CA SER A 365 -5.55 17.67 15.49
C SER A 365 -6.22 18.73 16.33
N LEU A 366 -7.53 18.62 16.57
CA LEU A 366 -8.35 19.64 17.23
C LEU A 366 -8.99 19.16 18.53
N GLY A 367 -8.93 17.86 18.86
CA GLY A 367 -9.66 17.26 19.99
C GLY A 367 -11.17 17.28 19.80
N LYS A 368 -11.67 17.27 18.55
CA LYS A 368 -13.11 17.38 18.24
C LYS A 368 -13.63 16.10 17.62
N GLN A 369 -14.71 15.60 18.18
CA GLN A 369 -15.54 14.61 17.52
C GLN A 369 -16.55 15.33 16.61
N MET A 370 -16.57 14.92 15.33
CA MET A 370 -17.42 15.55 14.32
C MET A 370 -18.69 14.72 14.11
N SER A 371 -19.80 15.40 13.87
CA SER A 371 -21.06 14.75 13.51
C SER A 371 -21.01 14.22 12.07
N TYR A 372 -21.92 13.29 11.76
CA TYR A 372 -22.10 12.81 10.38
C TYR A 372 -22.40 13.96 9.40
N GLU A 373 -23.23 14.93 9.81
CA GLU A 373 -23.62 16.06 8.96
C GLU A 373 -22.45 17.02 8.69
N GLU A 374 -21.62 17.29 9.69
CA GLU A 374 -20.41 18.12 9.48
C GLU A 374 -19.46 17.44 8.48
N PHE A 375 -19.27 16.14 8.58
CA PHE A 375 -18.51 15.40 7.58
C PHE A 375 -19.17 15.46 6.20
N ALA A 376 -20.48 15.19 6.10
CA ALA A 376 -21.17 15.15 4.82
C ALA A 376 -21.13 16.51 4.09
N VAL A 377 -21.25 17.63 4.81
CA VAL A 377 -21.06 18.96 4.24
C VAL A 377 -19.65 19.15 3.68
N PHE A 378 -18.63 18.77 4.44
CA PHE A 378 -17.25 18.84 3.99
C PHE A 378 -17.02 17.93 2.78
N ASP A 379 -17.44 16.66 2.85
CA ASP A 379 -17.18 15.65 1.82
C ASP A 379 -17.83 16.02 0.48
N LEU A 380 -19.08 16.48 0.49
CA LEU A 380 -19.78 16.88 -0.72
C LEU A 380 -19.15 18.09 -1.43
N GLN A 381 -18.45 18.95 -0.70
CA GLN A 381 -17.71 20.08 -1.29
C GLN A 381 -16.40 19.64 -1.93
N ASN A 382 -15.77 18.57 -1.42
CA ASN A 382 -14.40 18.20 -1.75
C ASN A 382 -14.28 16.92 -2.58
N LYS A 383 -15.17 15.93 -2.40
CA LYS A 383 -15.05 14.61 -3.07
C LYS A 383 -15.02 14.67 -4.60
N SER A 384 -15.61 15.68 -5.22
CA SER A 384 -15.59 15.87 -6.69
C SER A 384 -14.25 16.39 -7.22
N GLN A 385 -13.32 16.80 -6.33
CA GLN A 385 -11.96 17.20 -6.69
C GLN A 385 -10.99 16.02 -6.81
N THR A 386 -11.45 14.81 -6.48
CA THR A 386 -10.74 13.56 -6.70
C THR A 386 -10.94 13.13 -8.13
N ARG A 387 -9.86 13.25 -8.93
CA ARG A 387 -9.70 12.80 -10.33
C ARG A 387 -10.53 13.53 -11.40
N SER A 388 -9.87 14.41 -12.12
CA SER A 388 -10.18 14.61 -13.54
C SER A 388 -9.92 13.28 -14.29
N ALA A 389 -10.96 12.78 -14.95
CA ALA A 389 -11.06 11.69 -15.92
C ALA A 389 -9.83 10.81 -16.17
N LYS A 390 -10.05 9.48 -16.11
CA LYS A 390 -9.19 8.46 -16.74
C LYS A 390 -8.68 8.97 -18.09
N PRO A 391 -7.39 8.81 -18.42
CA PRO A 391 -6.98 8.86 -19.80
C PRO A 391 -7.77 7.77 -20.54
N THR A 392 -8.65 8.15 -21.45
CA THR A 392 -9.20 7.23 -22.42
C THR A 392 -8.03 6.68 -23.23
N VAL A 393 -7.65 5.45 -22.96
CA VAL A 393 -6.84 4.68 -23.90
C VAL A 393 -7.74 4.51 -25.12
N GLY A 394 -7.47 5.31 -26.15
CA GLY A 394 -8.07 5.16 -27.46
C GLY A 394 -7.70 3.79 -28.07
N PRO A 395 -8.49 3.34 -29.05
CA PRO A 395 -8.45 1.98 -29.61
C PRO A 395 -7.11 1.62 -30.23
#